data_16d02b216b51d166d09543688f895766
#
_entry.id   16d02b216b51d166d09543688f895766
#
_cell.length_a   1.000
_cell.length_b   1.000
_cell.length_c   1.000
_cell.angle_alpha   90.00
_cell.angle_beta   90.00
_cell.angle_gamma   90.00
#
_symmetry.space_group_name_H-M   'P 1'
#
loop_
_entity.id
_entity.type
_entity.pdbx_description
1 polymer ?
#
loop_
_entity_poly.entity_id
_entity_poly.type
_entity_poly.pdbx_seq_one_letter_code
_entity_poly.pdbx_strand_id
1 'polypeptide(L)'
;MGLSYEDPCAQLVLDGAPVKIVYMKEGTVFLPASATIIKGAKNMDNAKLFIDFILSEEVQNIWGSTLTNRPVMKDAATNDAMTPMADINVIEEDIPYVSAHKSELVDKYTEIFTDLQSK
;
A
#
# COMPACT_ATOMS: atom_id res chain seq x y z
N MET A 1 11.86 -0.05 16.25
CA MET A 1 10.56 0.21 15.63
C MET A 1 10.78 1.17 14.47
N GLY A 2 10.15 0.97 13.34
CA GLY A 2 10.26 1.84 12.15
C GLY A 2 8.94 1.92 11.41
N LEU A 3 8.75 2.98 10.64
CA LEU A 3 7.63 3.12 9.69
C LEU A 3 8.06 2.51 8.35
N SER A 4 7.19 1.72 7.76
CA SER A 4 7.45 1.06 6.48
C SER A 4 6.15 0.75 5.77
N TYR A 5 6.25 0.34 4.50
CA TYR A 5 5.14 -0.26 3.77
C TYR A 5 4.85 -1.68 4.28
N GLU A 6 3.61 -2.13 4.12
CA GLU A 6 3.16 -3.45 4.55
C GLU A 6 3.88 -4.58 3.80
N ASP A 7 3.94 -4.48 2.48
CA ASP A 7 4.46 -5.54 1.60
C ASP A 7 5.91 -5.96 1.92
N PRO A 8 6.92 -5.08 2.07
CA PRO A 8 8.26 -5.52 2.46
C PRO A 8 8.30 -6.09 3.88
N CYS A 9 7.45 -5.61 4.80
CA CYS A 9 7.38 -6.16 6.15
C CYS A 9 6.74 -7.56 6.15
N ALA A 10 5.68 -7.78 5.36
CA ALA A 10 5.05 -9.07 5.19
C ALA A 10 6.02 -10.09 4.59
N GLN A 11 6.82 -9.69 3.60
CA GLN A 11 7.87 -10.55 3.05
C GLN A 11 8.89 -10.98 4.11
N LEU A 12 9.37 -10.04 4.92
CA LEU A 12 10.30 -10.35 6.01
C LEU A 12 9.69 -11.33 7.03
N VAL A 13 8.39 -11.19 7.35
CA VAL A 13 7.70 -12.15 8.24
C VAL A 13 7.65 -13.55 7.61
N LEU A 14 7.30 -13.64 6.33
CA LEU A 14 7.27 -14.92 5.60
C LEU A 14 8.64 -15.57 5.51
N ASP A 15 9.71 -14.78 5.39
CA ASP A 15 11.11 -15.24 5.37
C ASP A 15 11.64 -15.61 6.76
N GLY A 16 10.80 -15.53 7.81
CA GLY A 16 11.16 -15.92 9.17
C GLY A 16 12.00 -14.88 9.92
N ALA A 17 12.06 -13.64 9.46
CA ALA A 17 12.76 -12.58 10.19
C ALA A 17 12.04 -12.28 11.53
N PRO A 18 12.79 -11.91 12.60
CA PRO A 18 12.22 -11.63 13.92
C PRO A 18 11.57 -10.24 13.97
N VAL A 19 10.63 -10.00 13.06
CA VAL A 19 9.86 -8.74 12.95
C VAL A 19 8.36 -9.02 13.08
N LYS A 20 7.61 -8.00 13.46
CA LYS A 20 6.15 -8.04 13.55
C LYS A 20 5.58 -6.79 12.91
N ILE A 21 4.54 -6.97 12.10
CA ILE A 21 3.74 -5.87 11.58
C ILE A 21 2.77 -5.42 12.69
N VAL A 22 2.72 -4.12 12.92
CA VAL A 22 1.79 -3.50 13.87
C VAL A 22 1.05 -2.37 13.16
N TYR A 23 -0.25 -2.51 13.05
CA TYR A 23 -1.12 -1.45 12.56
C TYR A 23 -1.48 -0.55 13.73
N MET A 24 -1.42 0.76 13.51
CA MET A 24 -1.69 1.73 14.56
C MET A 24 -3.17 1.73 14.93
N LYS A 25 -3.46 1.78 16.24
CA LYS A 25 -4.85 1.81 16.75
C LYS A 25 -5.57 3.09 16.36
N GLU A 26 -4.83 4.18 16.26
CA GLU A 26 -5.31 5.49 15.83
C GLU A 26 -5.76 5.48 14.38
N GLY A 27 -5.21 4.59 13.59
CA GLY A 27 -5.53 4.35 12.21
C GLY A 27 -4.30 4.22 11.32
N THR A 28 -4.49 3.54 10.21
CA THR A 28 -3.46 3.27 9.20
C THR A 28 -3.92 3.76 7.85
N VAL A 29 -3.06 4.43 7.12
CA VAL A 29 -3.33 4.89 5.75
C VAL A 29 -2.99 3.78 4.76
N PHE A 30 -3.89 3.53 3.81
CA PHE A 30 -3.68 2.63 2.69
C PHE A 30 -3.73 3.42 1.38
N LEU A 31 -2.59 3.50 0.71
CA LEU A 31 -2.49 4.16 -0.59
C LEU A 31 -2.51 3.10 -1.70
N PRO A 32 -3.53 3.10 -2.57
CA PRO A 32 -3.57 2.15 -3.67
C PRO A 32 -2.50 2.49 -4.71
N ALA A 33 -1.76 1.48 -5.14
CA ALA A 33 -0.98 1.58 -6.36
C ALA A 33 -1.93 1.60 -7.57
N SER A 34 -1.60 2.36 -8.60
CA SER A 34 -2.43 2.49 -9.79
C SER A 34 -1.68 2.12 -11.06
N ALA A 35 -2.37 1.47 -11.98
CA ALA A 35 -1.91 1.27 -13.34
C ALA A 35 -2.74 2.14 -14.29
N THR A 36 -2.08 2.88 -15.19
CA THR A 36 -2.73 3.81 -16.10
C THR A 36 -2.34 3.54 -17.55
N ILE A 37 -3.28 3.73 -18.47
CA ILE A 37 -3.01 3.67 -19.91
C ILE A 37 -2.70 5.06 -20.41
N ILE A 38 -1.53 5.23 -21.02
CA ILE A 38 -1.09 6.51 -21.60
C ILE A 38 -1.99 6.86 -22.80
N LYS A 39 -2.53 8.07 -22.82
CA LYS A 39 -3.34 8.57 -23.95
C LYS A 39 -2.51 8.50 -25.25
N GLY A 40 -3.06 7.84 -26.27
CA GLY A 40 -2.37 7.67 -27.56
C GLY A 40 -1.34 6.54 -27.57
N ALA A 41 -1.40 5.60 -26.60
CA ALA A 41 -0.54 4.42 -26.62
C ALA A 41 -0.65 3.66 -27.94
N LYS A 42 0.49 3.28 -28.53
CA LYS A 42 0.55 2.60 -29.85
C LYS A 42 -0.15 1.25 -29.83
N ASN A 43 -0.15 0.56 -28.71
CA ASN A 43 -0.73 -0.78 -28.50
C ASN A 43 -1.90 -0.71 -27.52
N MET A 44 -2.88 0.15 -27.80
CA MET A 44 -4.00 0.43 -26.88
C MET A 44 -4.76 -0.84 -26.47
N ASP A 45 -5.04 -1.74 -27.43
CA ASP A 45 -5.81 -2.95 -27.16
C ASP A 45 -5.03 -3.91 -26.24
N ASN A 46 -3.73 -4.07 -26.45
CA ASN A 46 -2.88 -4.86 -25.57
C ASN A 46 -2.77 -4.21 -24.16
N ALA A 47 -2.74 -2.89 -24.10
CA ALA A 47 -2.73 -2.19 -22.82
C ALA A 47 -4.01 -2.44 -22.01
N LYS A 48 -5.17 -2.45 -22.67
CA LYS A 48 -6.44 -2.81 -22.03
C LYS A 48 -6.46 -4.26 -21.56
N LEU A 49 -6.05 -5.19 -22.43
CA LEU A 49 -5.93 -6.62 -22.06
C LEU A 49 -5.01 -6.83 -20.85
N PHE A 50 -3.92 -6.07 -20.77
CA PHE A 50 -3.03 -6.14 -19.61
C PHE A 50 -3.72 -5.65 -18.33
N ILE A 51 -4.48 -4.54 -18.40
CA ILE A 51 -5.25 -4.07 -17.24
C ILE A 51 -6.29 -5.11 -16.82
N ASP A 52 -7.04 -5.68 -17.77
CA ASP A 52 -8.01 -6.72 -17.49
C ASP A 52 -7.35 -7.95 -16.85
N PHE A 53 -6.16 -8.33 -17.34
CA PHE A 53 -5.38 -9.43 -16.77
C PHE A 53 -4.96 -9.17 -15.32
N ILE A 54 -4.37 -8.01 -15.03
CA ILE A 54 -3.93 -7.71 -13.65
C ILE A 54 -5.08 -7.52 -12.67
N LEU A 55 -6.29 -7.23 -13.16
CA LEU A 55 -7.52 -7.16 -12.37
C LEU A 55 -8.29 -8.47 -12.32
N SER A 56 -7.80 -9.55 -12.97
CA SER A 56 -8.45 -10.85 -12.90
C SER A 56 -8.35 -11.44 -11.49
N GLU A 57 -9.34 -12.25 -11.13
CA GLU A 57 -9.39 -12.94 -9.85
C GLU A 57 -8.13 -13.80 -9.61
N GLU A 58 -7.65 -14.49 -10.64
CA GLU A 58 -6.47 -15.32 -10.59
C GLU A 58 -5.22 -14.49 -10.18
N VAL A 59 -4.96 -13.37 -10.85
CA VAL A 59 -3.80 -12.52 -10.57
C VAL A 59 -3.92 -11.85 -9.20
N GLN A 60 -5.11 -11.38 -8.85
CA GLN A 60 -5.34 -10.76 -7.54
C GLN A 60 -5.15 -11.75 -6.38
N ASN A 61 -5.55 -13.00 -6.56
CA ASN A 61 -5.29 -14.07 -5.60
C ASN A 61 -3.78 -14.39 -5.49
N ILE A 62 -3.04 -14.43 -6.61
CA ILE A 62 -1.59 -14.61 -6.58
C ILE A 62 -0.91 -13.46 -5.84
N TRP A 63 -1.32 -12.22 -6.08
CA TRP A 63 -0.75 -11.05 -5.39
C TRP A 63 -0.95 -11.12 -3.88
N GLY A 64 -2.12 -11.47 -3.42
CA GLY A 64 -2.41 -11.54 -2.00
C GLY A 64 -1.86 -12.79 -1.30
N SER A 65 -1.92 -13.97 -1.93
CA SER A 65 -1.55 -15.22 -1.29
C SER A 65 -0.08 -15.59 -1.45
N THR A 66 0.51 -15.34 -2.62
CA THR A 66 1.88 -15.75 -2.96
C THR A 66 2.87 -14.60 -2.88
N LEU A 67 2.44 -13.42 -3.32
CA LEU A 67 3.18 -12.18 -3.13
C LEU A 67 2.67 -11.47 -1.87
N THR A 68 3.32 -10.40 -1.48
CA THR A 68 2.94 -9.66 -0.27
C THR A 68 2.17 -8.37 -0.58
N ASN A 69 1.62 -8.27 -1.78
CA ASN A 69 0.84 -7.12 -2.21
C ASN A 69 -0.64 -7.31 -1.87
N ARG A 70 -1.21 -6.36 -1.17
CA ARG A 70 -2.63 -6.41 -0.84
C ARG A 70 -3.47 -6.25 -2.11
N PRO A 71 -4.34 -7.23 -2.42
CA PRO A 71 -5.19 -7.17 -3.61
C PRO A 71 -6.24 -6.06 -3.49
N VAL A 72 -6.69 -5.52 -4.61
CA VAL A 72 -7.78 -4.52 -4.65
C VAL A 72 -9.17 -5.16 -4.73
N MET A 73 -9.26 -6.43 -5.05
CA MET A 73 -10.52 -7.18 -5.03
C MET A 73 -10.88 -7.58 -3.60
N LYS A 74 -12.14 -7.34 -3.22
CA LYS A 74 -12.64 -7.52 -1.86
C LYS A 74 -12.48 -8.95 -1.32
N ASP A 75 -12.71 -9.94 -2.16
CA ASP A 75 -12.75 -11.35 -1.76
C ASP A 75 -11.50 -12.12 -2.19
N ALA A 76 -10.45 -11.41 -2.62
CA ALA A 76 -9.20 -12.04 -3.01
C ALA A 76 -8.43 -12.57 -1.78
N ALA A 77 -7.77 -13.71 -1.97
CA ALA A 77 -6.98 -14.34 -0.92
C ALA A 77 -5.79 -13.45 -0.49
N THR A 78 -5.47 -13.50 0.80
CA THR A 78 -4.25 -12.90 1.37
C THR A 78 -3.46 -13.95 2.14
N ASN A 79 -2.16 -13.72 2.33
CA ASN A 79 -1.32 -14.61 3.14
C ASN A 79 -1.44 -14.30 4.64
N ASP A 80 -0.94 -15.21 5.47
CA ASP A 80 -1.07 -15.15 6.93
C ASP A 80 -0.23 -14.02 7.58
N ALA A 81 0.70 -13.41 6.86
CA ALA A 81 1.48 -12.27 7.36
C ALA A 81 0.70 -10.94 7.34
N MET A 82 -0.42 -10.90 6.61
CA MET A 82 -1.27 -9.72 6.47
C MET A 82 -2.53 -9.84 7.34
N THR A 83 -2.75 -8.86 8.21
CA THR A 83 -4.01 -8.75 8.96
C THR A 83 -5.19 -8.48 8.00
N PRO A 84 -6.35 -9.16 8.16
CA PRO A 84 -7.53 -8.86 7.37
C PRO A 84 -7.91 -7.37 7.42
N MET A 85 -8.33 -6.79 6.30
CA MET A 85 -8.71 -5.37 6.24
C MET A 85 -9.83 -5.00 7.23
N ALA A 86 -10.72 -5.93 7.51
CA ALA A 86 -11.81 -5.72 8.48
C ALA A 86 -11.33 -5.48 9.93
N ASP A 87 -10.11 -5.93 10.24
CA ASP A 87 -9.52 -5.83 11.57
C ASP A 87 -8.56 -4.63 11.69
N ILE A 88 -8.41 -3.84 10.62
CA ILE A 88 -7.53 -2.67 10.58
C ILE A 88 -8.39 -1.40 10.63
N ASN A 89 -8.05 -0.49 11.55
CA ASN A 89 -8.64 0.85 11.54
C ASN A 89 -8.01 1.66 10.40
N VAL A 90 -8.74 1.84 9.30
CA VAL A 90 -8.28 2.58 8.12
C VAL A 90 -8.67 4.04 8.22
N ILE A 91 -7.68 4.92 8.02
CA ILE A 91 -7.93 6.37 7.92
C ILE A 91 -8.38 6.69 6.50
N GLU A 92 -9.53 7.33 6.38
CA GLU A 92 -9.97 7.92 5.12
C GLU A 92 -9.16 9.19 4.83
N GLU A 93 -8.40 9.18 3.75
CA GLU A 93 -7.48 10.24 3.40
C GLU A 93 -8.19 11.34 2.61
N ASP A 94 -8.07 12.59 3.05
CA ASP A 94 -8.46 13.76 2.25
C ASP A 94 -7.39 14.07 1.19
N ILE A 95 -7.42 13.32 0.08
CA ILE A 95 -6.45 13.46 -1.01
C ILE A 95 -6.39 14.89 -1.57
N PRO A 96 -7.50 15.60 -1.81
CA PRO A 96 -7.47 16.99 -2.23
C PRO A 96 -6.72 17.92 -1.26
N TYR A 97 -6.99 17.79 0.03
CA TYR A 97 -6.30 18.58 1.05
C TYR A 97 -4.81 18.28 1.10
N VAL A 98 -4.45 16.99 1.17
CA VAL A 98 -3.03 16.55 1.22
C VAL A 98 -2.27 17.01 -0.02
N SER A 99 -2.88 16.92 -1.20
CA SER A 99 -2.26 17.40 -2.44
C SER A 99 -2.02 18.91 -2.44
N ALA A 100 -2.96 19.70 -1.94
CA ALA A 100 -2.86 21.15 -1.87
C ALA A 100 -1.82 21.62 -0.84
N HIS A 101 -1.64 20.88 0.27
CA HIS A 101 -0.78 21.27 1.40
C HIS A 101 0.49 20.41 1.51
N LYS A 102 0.84 19.65 0.46
CA LYS A 102 1.94 18.67 0.50
C LYS A 102 3.25 19.27 1.01
N SER A 103 3.65 20.43 0.50
CA SER A 103 4.92 21.07 0.90
C SER A 103 4.91 21.44 2.38
N GLU A 104 3.84 22.08 2.85
CA GLU A 104 3.68 22.46 4.26
C GLU A 104 3.73 21.25 5.20
N LEU A 105 3.05 20.16 4.83
CA LEU A 105 3.05 18.93 5.61
C LEU A 105 4.44 18.27 5.66
N VAL A 106 5.16 18.27 4.55
CA VAL A 106 6.54 17.74 4.47
C VAL A 106 7.50 18.61 5.31
N ASP A 107 7.39 19.92 5.22
CA ASP A 107 8.23 20.84 6.00
C ASP A 107 8.02 20.66 7.50
N LYS A 108 6.76 20.59 7.93
CA LYS A 108 6.38 20.33 9.32
C LYS A 108 6.88 18.98 9.84
N TYR A 109 6.75 17.92 9.01
CA TYR A 109 7.30 16.61 9.38
C TYR A 109 8.83 16.67 9.55
N THR A 110 9.52 17.34 8.61
CA THR A 110 10.98 17.46 8.62
C THR A 110 11.46 18.22 9.85
N GLU A 111 10.78 19.30 10.24
CA GLU A 111 11.06 20.06 11.45
C GLU A 111 10.95 19.16 12.70
N ILE A 112 9.82 18.47 12.88
CA ILE A 112 9.60 17.58 14.02
C ILE A 112 10.64 16.45 14.05
N PHE A 113 10.94 15.83 12.90
CA PHE A 113 11.91 14.75 12.82
C PHE A 113 13.32 15.20 13.17
N THR A 114 13.75 16.38 12.70
CA THR A 114 15.06 16.96 12.99
C THR A 114 15.20 17.30 14.47
N ASP A 115 14.17 17.89 15.08
CA ASP A 115 14.15 18.21 16.50
C ASP A 115 14.25 16.95 17.39
N LEU A 116 13.64 15.84 16.97
CA LEU A 116 13.74 14.58 17.70
C LEU A 116 15.11 13.92 17.59
N GLN A 117 15.82 14.09 16.48
CA GLN A 117 17.17 13.56 16.29
C GLN A 117 18.25 14.36 17.00
N SER A 118 17.99 15.63 17.33
CA SER A 118 18.94 16.52 18.00
C SER A 118 18.95 16.38 19.54
N LYS A 119 18.07 15.56 20.08
CA LYS A 119 17.94 15.22 21.51
C LYS A 119 18.52 13.85 21.84
#